data_b104a4e2c2891b16a9461ea051519f71
#
_entry.id   b104a4e2c2891b16a9461ea051519f71
#
_cell.length_a   1.000
_cell.length_b   1.000
_cell.length_c   1.000
_cell.angle_alpha   90.00
_cell.angle_beta   90.00
_cell.angle_gamma   90.00
#
_symmetry.space_group_name_H-M   'P 1'
#
loop_
_entity.id
_entity.type
_entity.pdbx_description
1 polymer ?
#
loop_
_entity_poly.entity_id
_entity_poly.type
_entity_poly.pdbx_seq_one_letter_code
_entity_poly.pdbx_strand_id
1 'polypeptide(L)'
;LPNSPLTPFNNGGSIVAQLAQNRESFASTLNFQIPADWTAGGQLVLWAEVNPNHTIGEGDYNDNRSPDLTLRFVSVPTLQVMLIPIAYQPNGVGPIMRPDLTQNNQGLTNLQNLFPIADVQTTLHNEYLFTGVLSGNGWSRLLNELTAVRNRELGGAASTSKVVYYGVVPQAAVAGLASFTAGIGWVGGNILTSVGLEQSVGVAAHEIGHNLGLNHAPCGVAGDPDYPFADARIGDVGFDAYTRQFHPSTDKDFMSYCQPIWVSA
;
A
#
# COMPACT_ATOMS: atom_id res chain seq x y z
N LEU A 1 27.13 -17.27 1.71
CA LEU A 1 26.34 -16.80 2.86
C LEU A 1 25.78 -18.01 3.62
N PRO A 2 25.52 -17.90 4.94
CA PRO A 2 24.83 -18.95 5.68
C PRO A 2 23.52 -19.33 4.99
N ASN A 3 23.15 -20.63 5.02
CA ASN A 3 21.96 -21.18 4.35
C ASN A 3 21.97 -21.08 2.81
N SER A 4 23.08 -20.82 2.17
CA SER A 4 23.23 -20.94 0.72
C SER A 4 23.64 -22.39 0.35
N PRO A 5 23.13 -22.96 -0.78
CA PRO A 5 22.11 -22.39 -1.66
C PRO A 5 20.71 -22.43 -1.04
N LEU A 6 19.83 -21.50 -1.45
CA LEU A 6 18.43 -21.52 -1.08
C LEU A 6 17.69 -22.61 -1.84
N THR A 7 16.73 -23.24 -1.18
CA THR A 7 15.77 -24.13 -1.83
C THR A 7 14.44 -23.40 -2.05
N PRO A 8 13.74 -23.66 -3.17
CA PRO A 8 12.41 -23.12 -3.37
C PRO A 8 11.46 -23.55 -2.24
N PHE A 9 10.62 -22.63 -1.76
CA PHE A 9 9.69 -22.94 -0.67
C PHE A 9 8.30 -23.38 -1.17
N ASN A 10 8.05 -23.28 -2.48
CA ASN A 10 6.82 -23.72 -3.10
C ASN A 10 7.00 -25.02 -3.89
N ASN A 11 5.90 -25.67 -4.23
CA ASN A 11 5.81 -26.85 -5.10
C ASN A 11 6.73 -28.02 -4.68
N GLY A 12 7.06 -28.15 -3.39
CA GLY A 12 7.99 -29.17 -2.90
C GLY A 12 9.42 -28.99 -3.43
N GLY A 13 9.77 -27.78 -3.88
CA GLY A 13 11.10 -27.46 -4.42
C GLY A 13 11.29 -27.81 -5.89
N SER A 14 10.25 -28.22 -6.59
CA SER A 14 10.34 -28.58 -8.01
C SER A 14 9.10 -28.14 -8.80
N ILE A 15 9.28 -27.88 -10.08
CA ILE A 15 8.21 -27.63 -11.05
C ILE A 15 8.42 -28.44 -12.31
N VAL A 16 7.35 -28.74 -13.02
CA VAL A 16 7.44 -29.26 -14.38
C VAL A 16 7.73 -28.10 -15.33
N ALA A 17 8.85 -28.17 -16.03
CA ALA A 17 9.21 -27.17 -17.01
C ALA A 17 8.14 -27.12 -18.14
N GLN A 18 7.66 -25.91 -18.43
CA GLN A 18 6.69 -25.63 -19.46
C GLN A 18 7.39 -24.95 -20.65
N LEU A 19 6.97 -25.24 -21.88
CA LEU A 19 7.48 -24.54 -23.06
C LEU A 19 7.07 -23.06 -23.08
N ALA A 20 5.89 -22.75 -22.52
CA ALA A 20 5.43 -21.38 -22.28
C ALA A 20 5.29 -21.18 -20.77
N GLN A 21 6.17 -20.35 -20.20
CA GLN A 21 6.15 -20.04 -18.77
C GLN A 21 5.07 -19.02 -18.44
N ASN A 22 4.25 -19.31 -17.44
CA ASN A 22 3.35 -18.32 -16.87
C ASN A 22 3.98 -17.68 -15.62
N ARG A 23 4.56 -16.50 -15.77
CA ARG A 23 5.19 -15.75 -14.68
C ARG A 23 4.20 -15.22 -13.64
N GLU A 24 2.92 -15.16 -13.98
CA GLU A 24 1.82 -14.73 -13.10
C GLU A 24 1.23 -15.89 -12.29
N SER A 25 1.85 -17.06 -12.32
CA SER A 25 1.41 -18.24 -11.58
C SER A 25 2.47 -18.68 -10.58
N PHE A 26 2.15 -18.56 -9.30
CA PHE A 26 3.01 -19.03 -8.22
C PHE A 26 3.32 -20.53 -8.33
N ALA A 27 2.39 -21.31 -8.86
CA ALA A 27 2.58 -22.75 -9.09
C ALA A 27 3.49 -23.08 -10.28
N SER A 28 3.69 -22.15 -11.21
CA SER A 28 4.50 -22.33 -12.42
C SER A 28 5.92 -21.79 -12.28
N THR A 29 6.27 -21.23 -11.13
CA THR A 29 7.57 -20.62 -10.84
C THR A 29 8.20 -21.23 -9.59
N LEU A 30 9.53 -21.24 -9.52
CA LEU A 30 10.27 -21.55 -8.30
C LEU A 30 10.45 -20.26 -7.50
N ASN A 31 9.97 -20.25 -6.26
CA ASN A 31 9.97 -19.06 -5.43
C ASN A 31 10.90 -19.27 -4.23
N PHE A 32 11.77 -18.29 -3.98
CA PHE A 32 12.80 -18.35 -2.96
C PHE A 32 12.57 -17.20 -1.97
N GLN A 33 12.65 -17.51 -0.69
CA GLN A 33 12.61 -16.49 0.35
C GLN A 33 14.06 -16.12 0.72
N ILE A 34 14.41 -14.86 0.51
CA ILE A 34 15.72 -14.33 0.93
C ILE A 34 15.71 -14.20 2.45
N PRO A 35 16.66 -14.82 3.17
CA PRO A 35 16.79 -14.67 4.61
C PRO A 35 17.03 -13.21 5.01
N ALA A 36 16.44 -12.77 6.12
CA ALA A 36 16.56 -11.39 6.58
C ALA A 36 18.01 -10.95 6.87
N ASP A 37 18.86 -11.86 7.35
CA ASP A 37 20.26 -11.61 7.60
C ASP A 37 21.08 -11.33 6.32
N TRP A 38 20.59 -11.78 5.15
CA TRP A 38 21.23 -11.49 3.86
C TRP A 38 20.98 -10.07 3.38
N THR A 39 19.95 -9.42 3.89
CA THR A 39 19.55 -8.07 3.45
C THR A 39 20.27 -6.96 4.22
N ALA A 40 20.91 -7.29 5.35
CA ALA A 40 21.55 -6.32 6.24
C ALA A 40 22.81 -5.64 5.64
N GLY A 41 23.42 -6.25 4.62
CA GLY A 41 24.65 -5.75 4.00
C GLY A 41 24.46 -4.66 2.95
N GLY A 42 23.22 -4.26 2.66
CA GLY A 42 22.88 -3.24 1.65
C GLY A 42 22.99 -3.70 0.20
N GLN A 43 23.79 -4.72 -0.11
CA GLN A 43 23.93 -5.30 -1.45
C GLN A 43 24.03 -6.82 -1.38
N LEU A 44 23.32 -7.50 -2.25
CA LEU A 44 23.31 -8.94 -2.39
C LEU A 44 23.45 -9.31 -3.88
N VAL A 45 24.35 -10.22 -4.19
CA VAL A 45 24.50 -10.81 -5.53
C VAL A 45 23.96 -12.22 -5.48
N LEU A 46 23.02 -12.53 -6.36
CA LEU A 46 22.37 -13.83 -6.49
C LEU A 46 22.55 -14.35 -7.91
N TRP A 47 22.56 -15.65 -8.03
CA TRP A 47 22.40 -16.37 -9.31
C TRP A 47 21.60 -17.65 -9.07
N ALA A 48 21.00 -18.16 -10.11
CA ALA A 48 20.36 -19.46 -10.11
C ALA A 48 21.21 -20.46 -10.91
N GLU A 49 21.23 -21.71 -10.48
CA GLU A 49 21.92 -22.77 -11.16
C GLU A 49 21.01 -24.00 -11.23
N VAL A 50 20.86 -24.57 -12.42
CA VAL A 50 20.13 -25.81 -12.64
C VAL A 50 21.12 -26.95 -12.76
N ASN A 51 20.75 -28.16 -12.32
CA ASN A 51 21.58 -29.35 -12.39
C ASN A 51 23.07 -29.17 -11.89
N PRO A 52 23.26 -28.49 -10.71
CA PRO A 52 24.61 -28.08 -10.27
C PRO A 52 25.58 -29.24 -10.04
N ASN A 53 25.06 -30.46 -9.86
CA ASN A 53 25.86 -31.66 -9.66
C ASN A 53 26.01 -32.49 -10.94
N HIS A 54 25.57 -32.00 -12.09
CA HIS A 54 25.63 -32.68 -13.39
C HIS A 54 25.02 -34.10 -13.37
N THR A 55 23.96 -34.31 -12.56
CA THR A 55 23.32 -35.62 -12.42
C THR A 55 22.43 -35.97 -13.61
N ILE A 56 22.01 -34.95 -14.36
CA ILE A 56 21.28 -35.08 -15.62
C ILE A 56 22.27 -34.82 -16.74
N GLY A 57 22.40 -35.77 -17.69
CA GLY A 57 23.28 -35.59 -18.83
C GLY A 57 22.77 -34.54 -19.80
N GLU A 58 23.60 -33.57 -20.15
CA GLU A 58 23.30 -32.45 -21.03
C GLU A 58 24.40 -32.27 -22.06
N GLY A 59 24.07 -31.63 -23.20
CA GLY A 59 25.03 -31.34 -24.26
C GLY A 59 25.96 -30.17 -23.94
N ASP A 60 25.50 -29.24 -23.12
CA ASP A 60 26.23 -28.06 -22.61
C ASP A 60 25.83 -27.78 -21.17
N TYR A 61 26.77 -27.61 -20.28
CA TYR A 61 26.58 -27.24 -18.88
C TYR A 61 26.88 -25.74 -18.61
N ASN A 62 27.39 -25.01 -19.63
CA ASN A 62 27.75 -23.60 -19.44
C ASN A 62 26.54 -22.67 -19.37
N ASP A 63 25.40 -23.11 -19.84
CA ASP A 63 24.15 -22.37 -19.80
C ASP A 63 23.28 -22.66 -18.54
N ASN A 64 23.76 -23.57 -17.66
CA ASN A 64 23.07 -23.96 -16.43
C ASN A 64 23.06 -22.87 -15.36
N ARG A 65 23.92 -21.86 -15.46
CA ARG A 65 24.01 -20.76 -14.51
C ARG A 65 23.47 -19.46 -15.09
N SER A 66 22.53 -18.83 -14.38
CA SER A 66 22.03 -17.51 -14.76
C SER A 66 23.12 -16.43 -14.63
N PRO A 67 22.97 -15.29 -15.32
CA PRO A 67 23.74 -14.11 -14.98
C PRO A 67 23.54 -13.69 -13.53
N ASP A 68 24.52 -12.97 -12.98
CA ASP A 68 24.43 -12.41 -11.64
C ASP A 68 23.34 -11.33 -11.56
N LEU A 69 22.45 -11.48 -10.57
CA LEU A 69 21.46 -10.47 -10.20
C LEU A 69 21.96 -9.72 -8.96
N THR A 70 22.19 -8.43 -9.10
CA THR A 70 22.57 -7.58 -7.98
C THR A 70 21.34 -6.88 -7.40
N LEU A 71 21.01 -7.18 -6.15
CA LEU A 71 19.96 -6.51 -5.39
C LEU A 71 20.60 -5.49 -4.45
N ARG A 72 19.97 -4.32 -4.32
CA ARG A 72 20.34 -3.31 -3.34
C ARG A 72 19.21 -3.14 -2.34
N PHE A 73 19.53 -3.29 -1.07
CA PHE A 73 18.62 -3.05 0.02
C PHE A 73 18.91 -1.67 0.63
N VAL A 74 17.87 -0.89 0.78
CA VAL A 74 17.94 0.44 1.40
C VAL A 74 17.07 0.46 2.65
N SER A 75 17.49 1.23 3.64
CA SER A 75 16.66 1.48 4.81
C SER A 75 15.47 2.34 4.39
N VAL A 76 14.28 1.88 4.71
CA VAL A 76 13.04 2.61 4.46
C VAL A 76 12.41 3.05 5.79
N PRO A 77 11.67 4.17 5.82
CA PRO A 77 11.11 4.69 7.06
C PRO A 77 9.92 3.86 7.54
N THR A 78 9.64 3.96 8.83
CA THR A 78 8.35 3.56 9.41
C THR A 78 7.34 4.66 9.18
N LEU A 79 6.16 4.30 8.68
CA LEU A 79 5.04 5.23 8.56
C LEU A 79 4.37 5.41 9.93
N GLN A 80 4.33 6.64 10.42
CA GLN A 80 3.65 6.98 11.66
C GLN A 80 2.29 7.57 11.36
N VAL A 81 1.23 6.97 11.92
CA VAL A 81 -0.16 7.40 11.70
C VAL A 81 -0.84 7.68 13.03
N MET A 82 -1.29 8.92 13.19
CA MET A 82 -2.19 9.34 14.27
C MET A 82 -3.63 9.11 13.80
N LEU A 83 -4.31 8.11 14.36
CA LEU A 83 -5.71 7.80 14.05
C LEU A 83 -6.62 8.67 14.90
N ILE A 84 -7.49 9.44 14.25
CA ILE A 84 -8.47 10.31 14.91
C ILE A 84 -9.87 9.74 14.66
N PRO A 85 -10.53 9.11 15.65
CA PRO A 85 -11.92 8.72 15.54
C PRO A 85 -12.82 9.95 15.37
N ILE A 86 -13.65 9.98 14.33
CA ILE A 86 -14.59 11.07 14.11
C ILE A 86 -15.93 10.73 14.77
N ALA A 87 -16.22 11.37 15.89
CA ALA A 87 -17.54 11.37 16.51
C ALA A 87 -18.44 12.28 15.67
N TYR A 88 -19.28 11.70 14.81
CA TYR A 88 -20.09 12.44 13.86
C TYR A 88 -21.50 12.72 14.39
N GLN A 89 -21.88 13.99 14.42
CA GLN A 89 -23.20 14.44 14.85
C GLN A 89 -23.68 15.59 13.94
N PRO A 90 -24.34 15.29 12.80
CA PRO A 90 -24.72 16.30 11.83
C PRO A 90 -25.61 17.40 12.47
N ASN A 91 -25.24 18.66 12.24
CA ASN A 91 -25.87 19.85 12.83
C ASN A 91 -25.88 19.86 14.38
N GLY A 92 -25.08 18.99 15.03
CA GLY A 92 -25.11 18.88 16.50
C GLY A 92 -26.40 18.28 17.07
N VAL A 93 -27.16 17.56 16.25
CA VAL A 93 -28.48 17.01 16.63
C VAL A 93 -28.52 15.51 16.43
N GLY A 94 -29.24 14.81 17.31
CA GLY A 94 -29.38 13.34 17.23
C GLY A 94 -28.25 12.57 17.88
N PRO A 95 -28.19 11.24 17.69
CA PRO A 95 -27.17 10.41 18.27
C PRO A 95 -25.81 10.66 17.63
N ILE A 96 -24.76 10.54 18.44
CA ILE A 96 -23.38 10.61 17.94
C ILE A 96 -23.02 9.25 17.34
N MET A 97 -22.64 9.25 16.07
CA MET A 97 -22.12 8.07 15.37
C MET A 97 -20.60 8.00 15.56
N ARG A 98 -20.08 6.81 15.89
CA ARG A 98 -18.65 6.56 16.11
C ARG A 98 -18.14 5.46 15.19
N PRO A 99 -16.91 5.55 14.68
CA PRO A 99 -16.33 4.50 13.86
C PRO A 99 -15.96 3.28 14.70
N ASP A 100 -16.05 2.10 14.07
CA ASP A 100 -15.43 0.89 14.57
C ASP A 100 -13.98 0.83 14.07
N LEU A 101 -13.01 0.98 14.98
CA LEU A 101 -11.59 1.01 14.64
C LEU A 101 -10.95 -0.37 14.57
N THR A 102 -11.64 -1.44 14.89
CA THR A 102 -11.06 -2.79 14.97
C THR A 102 -10.51 -3.27 13.63
N GLN A 103 -11.18 -2.94 12.54
CA GLN A 103 -10.74 -3.29 11.19
C GLN A 103 -9.75 -2.29 10.57
N ASN A 104 -9.80 -1.03 10.98
CA ASN A 104 -8.90 -0.01 10.44
C ASN A 104 -7.43 -0.27 10.83
N ASN A 105 -7.18 -0.79 12.02
CA ASN A 105 -5.82 -1.16 12.41
C ASN A 105 -5.25 -2.27 11.53
N GLN A 106 -6.05 -3.27 11.15
CA GLN A 106 -5.61 -4.31 10.21
C GLN A 106 -5.38 -3.75 8.81
N GLY A 107 -6.22 -2.81 8.39
CA GLY A 107 -6.12 -2.16 7.09
C GLY A 107 -4.86 -1.33 6.91
N LEU A 108 -4.48 -0.59 7.93
CA LEU A 108 -3.25 0.21 7.90
C LEU A 108 -1.98 -0.66 7.92
N THR A 109 -2.01 -1.80 8.59
CA THR A 109 -0.88 -2.74 8.58
C THR A 109 -0.57 -3.24 7.17
N ASN A 110 -1.58 -3.40 6.32
CA ASN A 110 -1.40 -3.83 4.93
C ASN A 110 -0.81 -2.75 4.01
N LEU A 111 -0.62 -1.51 4.48
CA LEU A 111 0.04 -0.45 3.69
C LEU A 111 1.48 -0.80 3.32
N GLN A 112 2.14 -1.69 4.06
CA GLN A 112 3.47 -2.21 3.71
C GLN A 112 3.53 -2.90 2.34
N ASN A 113 2.40 -3.40 1.85
CA ASN A 113 2.32 -4.01 0.51
C ASN A 113 2.24 -2.98 -0.61
N LEU A 114 1.78 -1.77 -0.29
CA LEU A 114 1.52 -0.71 -1.26
C LEU A 114 2.57 0.39 -1.22
N PHE A 115 3.26 0.56 -0.09
CA PHE A 115 4.26 1.61 0.08
C PHE A 115 5.62 1.03 0.45
N PRO A 116 6.72 1.65 0.01
CA PRO A 116 8.08 1.24 0.38
C PRO A 116 8.42 1.70 1.81
N ILE A 117 7.75 1.12 2.80
CA ILE A 117 7.89 1.43 4.22
C ILE A 117 8.27 0.17 5.01
N ALA A 118 9.01 0.35 6.11
CA ALA A 118 9.45 -0.77 6.95
C ALA A 118 8.30 -1.31 7.82
N ASP A 119 7.46 -0.42 8.32
CA ASP A 119 6.37 -0.75 9.24
C ASP A 119 5.35 0.40 9.30
N VAL A 120 4.19 0.14 9.88
CA VAL A 120 3.18 1.15 10.19
C VAL A 120 2.96 1.20 11.71
N GLN A 121 3.29 2.32 12.31
CA GLN A 121 3.03 2.57 13.72
C GLN A 121 1.81 3.48 13.87
N THR A 122 0.78 2.97 14.52
CA THR A 122 -0.46 3.72 14.78
C THR A 122 -0.51 4.20 16.22
N THR A 123 -0.91 5.44 16.41
CA THR A 123 -1.25 6.02 17.71
C THR A 123 -2.70 6.48 17.66
N LEU A 124 -3.48 6.12 18.67
CA LEU A 124 -4.87 6.53 18.76
C LEU A 124 -4.97 7.91 19.43
N HIS A 125 -5.57 8.85 18.73
CA HIS A 125 -5.95 10.16 19.26
C HIS A 125 -7.30 10.12 19.99
N ASN A 126 -7.59 11.11 20.82
CA ASN A 126 -8.94 11.33 21.33
C ASN A 126 -9.93 11.54 20.18
N GLU A 127 -11.20 11.16 20.39
CA GLU A 127 -12.23 11.39 19.38
C GLU A 127 -12.38 12.89 19.08
N TYR A 128 -12.65 13.18 17.80
CA TYR A 128 -12.94 14.53 17.33
C TYR A 128 -14.43 14.65 17.00
N LEU A 129 -15.15 15.53 17.72
CA LEU A 129 -16.57 15.76 17.45
C LEU A 129 -16.73 16.66 16.22
N PHE A 130 -17.29 16.10 15.14
CA PHE A 130 -17.64 16.85 13.94
C PHE A 130 -19.14 17.03 13.82
N THR A 131 -19.58 18.29 13.82
CA THR A 131 -21.00 18.67 13.72
C THR A 131 -21.39 19.23 12.35
N GLY A 132 -20.45 19.29 11.41
CA GLY A 132 -20.74 19.62 10.02
C GLY A 132 -21.51 18.51 9.31
N VAL A 133 -22.11 18.82 8.16
CA VAL A 133 -22.77 17.81 7.32
C VAL A 133 -21.79 17.34 6.26
N LEU A 134 -21.60 16.00 6.13
CA LEU A 134 -20.69 15.38 5.16
C LEU A 134 -21.30 15.34 3.74
N SER A 135 -21.75 16.49 3.27
CA SER A 135 -22.19 16.71 1.88
C SER A 135 -21.62 18.03 1.37
N GLY A 136 -21.57 18.22 0.07
CA GLY A 136 -20.94 19.41 -0.52
C GLY A 136 -19.51 19.61 0.00
N ASN A 137 -19.26 20.73 0.65
CA ASN A 137 -17.94 21.09 1.19
C ASN A 137 -17.61 20.45 2.57
N GLY A 138 -18.50 19.58 3.10
CA GLY A 138 -18.35 19.06 4.47
C GLY A 138 -17.09 18.23 4.69
N TRP A 139 -16.70 17.43 3.72
CA TRP A 139 -15.45 16.68 3.78
C TRP A 139 -14.22 17.60 3.80
N SER A 140 -14.19 18.62 2.95
CA SER A 140 -13.10 19.61 2.94
C SER A 140 -13.06 20.41 4.24
N ARG A 141 -14.23 20.71 4.84
CA ARG A 141 -14.29 21.33 6.15
C ARG A 141 -13.70 20.44 7.23
N LEU A 142 -14.08 19.16 7.28
CA LEU A 142 -13.51 18.20 8.25
C LEU A 142 -11.99 18.08 8.07
N LEU A 143 -11.50 17.93 6.83
CA LEU A 143 -10.07 17.87 6.53
C LEU A 143 -9.33 19.11 7.05
N ASN A 144 -9.89 20.32 6.83
CA ASN A 144 -9.29 21.56 7.34
C ASN A 144 -9.27 21.62 8.88
N GLU A 145 -10.34 21.18 9.53
CA GLU A 145 -10.43 21.14 10.99
C GLU A 145 -9.37 20.17 11.57
N LEU A 146 -9.20 18.97 10.99
CA LEU A 146 -8.15 18.03 11.41
C LEU A 146 -6.74 18.55 11.10
N THR A 147 -6.56 19.26 10.00
CA THR A 147 -5.30 19.95 9.70
C THR A 147 -4.96 20.98 10.77
N ALA A 148 -5.96 21.72 11.26
CA ALA A 148 -5.78 22.68 12.36
C ALA A 148 -5.43 21.97 13.69
N VAL A 149 -6.03 20.80 13.96
CA VAL A 149 -5.64 19.93 15.10
C VAL A 149 -4.17 19.56 15.00
N ARG A 150 -3.74 18.97 13.87
CA ARG A 150 -2.36 18.59 13.61
C ARG A 150 -1.39 19.75 13.81
N ASN A 151 -1.69 20.90 13.21
CA ASN A 151 -0.82 22.07 13.29
C ASN A 151 -0.69 22.61 14.71
N ARG A 152 -1.77 22.59 15.49
CA ARG A 152 -1.78 23.01 16.89
C ARG A 152 -0.93 22.08 17.75
N GLU A 153 -1.05 20.77 17.58
CA GLU A 153 -0.35 19.78 18.39
C GLU A 153 1.14 19.69 18.07
N LEU A 154 1.49 19.79 16.79
CA LEU A 154 2.88 19.75 16.35
C LEU A 154 3.57 21.13 16.47
N GLY A 155 2.81 22.21 16.55
CA GLY A 155 3.35 23.57 16.67
C GLY A 155 4.38 23.87 15.59
N GLY A 156 5.56 24.34 15.96
CA GLY A 156 6.66 24.65 15.03
C GLY A 156 7.20 23.46 14.25
N ALA A 157 6.92 22.22 14.68
CA ALA A 157 7.34 21.02 13.97
C ALA A 157 6.32 20.57 12.90
N ALA A 158 5.18 21.25 12.73
CA ALA A 158 4.13 20.82 11.79
C ALA A 158 4.61 20.67 10.34
N SER A 159 5.51 21.55 9.88
CA SER A 159 6.06 21.51 8.52
C SER A 159 7.13 20.44 8.27
N THR A 160 7.73 19.89 9.33
CA THR A 160 8.81 18.92 9.26
C THR A 160 8.41 17.53 9.75
N SER A 161 7.33 17.43 10.53
CA SER A 161 6.82 16.16 11.05
C SER A 161 6.33 15.26 9.93
N LYS A 162 6.71 13.99 9.99
CA LYS A 162 6.28 12.93 9.06
C LYS A 162 5.11 12.10 9.58
N VAL A 163 4.50 12.52 10.69
CA VAL A 163 3.29 11.86 11.22
C VAL A 163 2.07 12.25 10.37
N VAL A 164 1.42 11.24 9.82
CA VAL A 164 0.13 11.39 9.11
C VAL A 164 -0.99 11.44 10.16
N TYR A 165 -1.86 12.44 10.07
CA TYR A 165 -3.09 12.52 10.85
C TYR A 165 -4.23 12.02 9.99
N TYR A 166 -4.78 10.86 10.33
CA TYR A 166 -5.84 10.21 9.56
C TYR A 166 -7.15 10.17 10.35
N GLY A 167 -8.15 10.89 9.87
CA GLY A 167 -9.50 10.89 10.44
C GLY A 167 -10.31 9.68 9.95
N VAL A 168 -10.88 8.92 10.87
CA VAL A 168 -11.75 7.78 10.57
C VAL A 168 -13.20 8.15 10.77
N VAL A 169 -13.96 8.20 9.67
CA VAL A 169 -15.39 8.55 9.65
C VAL A 169 -16.24 7.29 9.72
N PRO A 170 -17.27 7.23 10.59
CA PRO A 170 -18.14 6.08 10.65
C PRO A 170 -18.91 5.86 9.34
N GLN A 171 -19.04 4.62 8.88
CA GLN A 171 -19.80 4.27 7.67
C GLN A 171 -21.26 4.75 7.74
N ALA A 172 -21.83 4.78 8.95
CA ALA A 172 -23.17 5.29 9.17
C ALA A 172 -23.36 6.76 8.79
N ALA A 173 -22.27 7.54 8.72
CA ALA A 173 -22.32 8.97 8.35
C ALA A 173 -22.75 9.20 6.90
N VAL A 174 -22.59 8.23 6.04
CA VAL A 174 -22.94 8.28 4.60
C VAL A 174 -24.08 7.33 4.25
N ALA A 175 -24.67 6.65 5.23
CA ALA A 175 -25.77 5.73 5.01
C ALA A 175 -26.98 6.42 4.37
N GLY A 176 -27.50 5.82 3.31
CA GLY A 176 -28.67 6.35 2.58
C GLY A 176 -28.33 7.46 1.57
N LEU A 177 -27.09 7.87 1.41
CA LEU A 177 -26.69 8.79 0.36
C LEU A 177 -26.56 8.06 -0.98
N ALA A 178 -27.14 8.63 -2.05
CA ALA A 178 -27.04 8.05 -3.41
C ALA A 178 -25.62 8.13 -3.98
N SER A 179 -24.87 9.14 -3.55
CA SER A 179 -23.42 9.29 -3.85
C SER A 179 -22.73 9.97 -2.68
N PHE A 180 -21.51 9.59 -2.41
CA PHE A 180 -20.72 10.17 -1.33
C PHE A 180 -19.22 10.12 -1.67
N THR A 181 -18.47 11.00 -1.03
CA THR A 181 -17.01 10.93 -0.98
C THR A 181 -16.62 9.88 0.04
N ALA A 182 -15.72 8.97 -0.32
CA ALA A 182 -15.25 7.93 0.59
C ALA A 182 -14.06 8.40 1.45
N GLY A 183 -13.28 9.34 0.94
CA GLY A 183 -12.16 9.95 1.64
C GLY A 183 -11.69 11.22 0.94
N ILE A 184 -10.79 11.94 1.59
CA ILE A 184 -10.11 13.11 1.04
C ILE A 184 -8.79 13.31 1.79
N GLY A 185 -7.72 13.65 1.06
CA GLY A 185 -6.40 13.96 1.60
C GLY A 185 -5.76 15.16 0.92
N TRP A 186 -4.84 15.81 1.59
CA TRP A 186 -3.98 16.79 0.95
C TRP A 186 -2.96 16.09 0.05
N VAL A 187 -2.77 16.60 -1.15
CA VAL A 187 -1.81 16.03 -2.11
C VAL A 187 -0.44 16.65 -1.88
N GLY A 188 0.50 15.82 -1.44
CA GLY A 188 1.90 16.18 -1.27
C GLY A 188 2.22 17.25 -0.23
N GLY A 189 3.47 17.62 -0.19
CA GLY A 189 3.93 18.72 0.64
C GLY A 189 4.12 18.36 2.10
N ASN A 190 3.84 19.35 2.96
CA ASN A 190 4.09 19.24 4.40
C ASN A 190 2.80 19.06 5.23
N ILE A 191 1.66 18.88 4.55
CA ILE A 191 0.36 18.74 5.21
C ILE A 191 -0.06 17.28 5.13
N LEU A 192 0.38 16.48 6.10
CA LEU A 192 0.10 15.05 6.17
C LEU A 192 -1.20 14.83 6.96
N THR A 193 -2.31 15.22 6.37
CA THR A 193 -3.65 15.05 6.92
C THR A 193 -4.59 14.51 5.86
N SER A 194 -5.33 13.49 6.22
CA SER A 194 -6.35 12.87 5.38
C SER A 194 -7.49 12.31 6.24
N VAL A 195 -8.59 11.99 5.60
CA VAL A 195 -9.77 11.45 6.27
C VAL A 195 -10.49 10.49 5.34
N GLY A 196 -11.03 9.41 5.88
CA GLY A 196 -11.78 8.43 5.10
C GLY A 196 -12.74 7.61 5.93
N LEU A 197 -13.61 6.88 5.23
CA LEU A 197 -14.59 6.00 5.86
C LEU A 197 -13.89 4.82 6.57
N GLU A 198 -14.47 4.40 7.69
CA GLU A 198 -14.08 3.19 8.39
C GLU A 198 -14.16 1.94 7.48
N GLN A 199 -13.45 0.88 7.85
CA GLN A 199 -13.46 -0.43 7.17
C GLN A 199 -13.06 -0.40 5.69
N SER A 200 -12.49 0.70 5.23
CA SER A 200 -12.05 0.86 3.85
C SER A 200 -10.53 1.01 3.77
N VAL A 201 -9.84 -0.11 3.70
CA VAL A 201 -8.38 -0.17 3.57
C VAL A 201 -7.91 0.55 2.31
N GLY A 202 -8.61 0.34 1.21
CA GLY A 202 -8.29 0.98 -0.06
C GLY A 202 -8.38 2.51 0.02
N VAL A 203 -9.39 3.04 0.72
CA VAL A 203 -9.53 4.49 0.93
C VAL A 203 -8.39 5.03 1.79
N ALA A 204 -8.05 4.36 2.90
CA ALA A 204 -6.94 4.81 3.74
C ALA A 204 -5.61 4.84 2.97
N ALA A 205 -5.33 3.82 2.17
CA ALA A 205 -4.13 3.77 1.32
C ALA A 205 -4.13 4.91 0.30
N HIS A 206 -5.26 5.13 -0.37
CA HIS A 206 -5.44 6.19 -1.36
C HIS A 206 -5.18 7.57 -0.76
N GLU A 207 -5.85 7.91 0.34
CA GLU A 207 -5.74 9.23 0.97
C GLU A 207 -4.36 9.47 1.61
N ILE A 208 -3.75 8.43 2.18
CA ILE A 208 -2.35 8.50 2.65
C ILE A 208 -1.40 8.61 1.46
N GLY A 209 -1.68 7.94 0.35
CA GLY A 209 -0.95 8.10 -0.91
C GLY A 209 -0.88 9.55 -1.36
N HIS A 210 -2.00 10.28 -1.30
CA HIS A 210 -2.02 11.73 -1.55
C HIS A 210 -1.09 12.49 -0.59
N ASN A 211 -1.12 12.17 0.69
CA ASN A 211 -0.22 12.82 1.66
C ASN A 211 1.26 12.55 1.35
N LEU A 212 1.58 11.39 0.76
CA LEU A 212 2.93 11.04 0.33
C LEU A 212 3.31 11.62 -1.04
N GLY A 213 2.40 12.33 -1.69
CA GLY A 213 2.64 13.06 -2.94
C GLY A 213 2.11 12.39 -4.20
N LEU A 214 1.37 11.28 -4.08
CA LEU A 214 0.80 10.60 -5.23
C LEU A 214 -0.44 11.35 -5.74
N ASN A 215 -0.48 11.59 -7.05
CA ASN A 215 -1.65 12.07 -7.76
C ASN A 215 -2.57 10.90 -8.14
N HIS A 216 -3.78 11.19 -8.61
CA HIS A 216 -4.65 10.15 -9.14
C HIS A 216 -4.05 9.49 -10.39
N ALA A 217 -4.21 8.18 -10.52
CA ALA A 217 -4.03 7.48 -11.78
C ALA A 217 -5.32 7.58 -12.63
N PRO A 218 -5.23 7.73 -13.96
CA PRO A 218 -6.36 8.14 -14.80
C PRO A 218 -7.34 7.00 -15.11
N CYS A 219 -8.18 6.65 -14.13
CA CYS A 219 -9.33 5.75 -14.35
C CYS A 219 -10.46 6.06 -13.37
N GLY A 220 -11.63 6.42 -13.88
CA GLY A 220 -12.78 6.83 -13.08
C GLY A 220 -12.65 8.22 -12.46
N VAL A 221 -11.50 8.85 -12.60
CA VAL A 221 -11.18 10.21 -12.14
C VAL A 221 -10.18 10.83 -13.10
N ALA A 222 -10.12 12.16 -13.15
CA ALA A 222 -9.04 12.87 -13.84
C ALA A 222 -7.71 12.59 -13.11
N GLY A 223 -6.77 11.99 -13.82
CA GLY A 223 -5.49 11.57 -13.26
C GLY A 223 -4.33 12.47 -13.64
N ASP A 224 -3.16 12.08 -13.16
CA ASP A 224 -1.88 12.67 -13.52
C ASP A 224 -1.66 12.54 -15.05
N PRO A 225 -1.46 13.62 -15.79
CA PRO A 225 -1.19 13.55 -17.22
C PRO A 225 0.12 12.83 -17.55
N ASP A 226 1.05 12.75 -16.61
CA ASP A 226 2.33 12.07 -16.76
C ASP A 226 2.26 10.58 -16.36
N TYR A 227 1.08 10.07 -15.90
CA TYR A 227 0.93 8.66 -15.62
C TYR A 227 1.07 7.83 -16.91
N PRO A 228 1.90 6.75 -16.91
CA PRO A 228 2.33 6.11 -18.15
C PRO A 228 1.21 5.39 -18.94
N PHE A 229 0.07 5.10 -18.30
CA PHE A 229 -1.03 4.37 -18.91
C PHE A 229 -2.36 5.10 -18.74
N ALA A 230 -2.99 5.47 -19.84
CA ALA A 230 -4.25 6.23 -19.83
C ALA A 230 -5.44 5.48 -19.18
N ASP A 231 -5.32 4.18 -18.95
CA ASP A 231 -6.30 3.34 -18.28
C ASP A 231 -5.91 3.00 -16.83
N ALA A 232 -4.91 3.66 -16.29
CA ALA A 232 -4.37 3.47 -14.93
C ALA A 232 -3.89 2.05 -14.61
N ARG A 233 -3.58 1.21 -15.61
CA ARG A 233 -3.02 -0.12 -15.33
C ARG A 233 -1.64 -0.01 -14.67
N ILE A 234 -1.28 -1.00 -13.85
CA ILE A 234 0.02 -1.02 -13.17
C ILE A 234 1.21 -1.29 -14.10
N GLY A 235 0.97 -1.90 -15.27
CA GLY A 235 1.93 -2.04 -16.37
C GLY A 235 2.92 -3.19 -16.23
N ASP A 236 3.19 -3.68 -15.05
CA ASP A 236 3.99 -4.89 -14.80
C ASP A 236 3.26 -5.80 -13.81
N VAL A 237 3.75 -7.02 -13.65
CA VAL A 237 3.17 -8.00 -12.72
C VAL A 237 3.51 -7.62 -11.28
N GLY A 238 2.48 -7.41 -10.48
CA GLY A 238 2.62 -7.20 -9.05
C GLY A 238 2.65 -8.52 -8.26
N PHE A 239 3.22 -8.49 -7.07
CA PHE A 239 3.22 -9.63 -6.16
C PHE A 239 2.91 -9.20 -4.74
N ASP A 240 1.80 -9.70 -4.21
CA ASP A 240 1.46 -9.53 -2.80
C ASP A 240 2.23 -10.57 -1.96
N ALA A 241 3.20 -10.10 -1.21
CA ALA A 241 4.03 -10.95 -0.37
C ALA A 241 3.28 -11.58 0.82
N TYR A 242 2.16 -10.99 1.24
CA TYR A 242 1.32 -11.51 2.34
C TYR A 242 0.41 -12.64 1.89
N THR A 243 -0.34 -12.40 0.81
CA THR A 243 -1.28 -13.39 0.27
C THR A 243 -0.62 -14.37 -0.69
N ARG A 244 0.61 -14.05 -1.15
CA ARG A 244 1.36 -14.79 -2.17
C ARG A 244 0.60 -14.88 -3.50
N GLN A 245 -0.09 -13.81 -3.84
CA GLN A 245 -0.85 -13.70 -5.08
C GLN A 245 -0.15 -12.77 -6.06
N PHE A 246 -0.26 -13.10 -7.33
CA PHE A 246 0.14 -12.21 -8.40
C PHE A 246 -0.99 -11.29 -8.79
N HIS A 247 -0.65 -10.06 -9.11
CA HIS A 247 -1.51 -9.06 -9.69
C HIS A 247 -1.11 -8.87 -11.15
N PRO A 248 -1.99 -9.16 -12.12
CA PRO A 248 -1.66 -9.01 -13.52
C PRO A 248 -1.39 -7.54 -13.86
N SER A 249 -0.55 -7.32 -14.86
CA SER A 249 -0.16 -5.98 -15.33
C SER A 249 -1.35 -5.08 -15.75
N THR A 250 -2.53 -5.68 -15.89
CA THR A 250 -3.79 -5.00 -16.23
C THR A 250 -4.56 -4.48 -15.02
N ASP A 251 -4.19 -4.89 -13.80
CA ASP A 251 -4.77 -4.34 -12.57
C ASP A 251 -4.56 -2.83 -12.55
N LYS A 252 -5.41 -2.12 -11.84
CA LYS A 252 -5.38 -0.66 -11.80
C LYS A 252 -4.54 -0.17 -10.62
N ASP A 253 -3.86 0.95 -10.82
CA ASP A 253 -3.17 1.59 -9.72
C ASP A 253 -4.15 1.97 -8.60
N PHE A 254 -3.75 1.79 -7.34
CA PHE A 254 -4.59 2.06 -6.17
C PHE A 254 -4.95 3.55 -6.01
N MET A 255 -4.23 4.45 -6.71
CA MET A 255 -4.58 5.87 -6.81
C MET A 255 -5.65 6.14 -7.87
N SER A 256 -6.22 5.12 -8.54
CA SER A 256 -7.36 5.23 -9.44
C SER A 256 -8.68 4.93 -8.73
N TYR A 257 -9.82 5.17 -9.43
CA TYR A 257 -11.15 4.80 -8.95
C TYR A 257 -11.68 3.51 -9.60
N CYS A 258 -10.82 2.78 -10.31
CA CYS A 258 -11.16 1.53 -10.97
C CYS A 258 -10.65 0.33 -10.18
N GLN A 259 -11.17 -0.85 -10.50
CA GLN A 259 -10.85 -2.13 -9.84
C GLN A 259 -10.48 -3.18 -10.89
N PRO A 260 -9.76 -4.27 -10.53
CA PRO A 260 -9.07 -4.50 -9.25
C PRO A 260 -7.84 -3.61 -9.11
N ILE A 261 -7.38 -3.36 -7.89
CA ILE A 261 -6.27 -2.44 -7.62
C ILE A 261 -5.01 -3.14 -7.11
N TRP A 262 -3.87 -2.60 -7.51
CA TRP A 262 -2.56 -2.86 -6.93
C TRP A 262 -1.68 -1.61 -7.04
N VAL A 263 -0.43 -1.69 -6.58
CA VAL A 263 0.54 -0.60 -6.73
C VAL A 263 1.25 -0.70 -8.08
N SER A 264 1.38 0.43 -8.79
CA SER A 264 2.24 0.53 -9.98
C SER A 264 3.72 0.56 -9.61
N ALA A 265 4.56 0.16 -10.55
CA ALA A 265 6.03 0.17 -10.40
C ALA A 265 6.61 1.59 -10.42
#